data_7161228e44a4518ad22f8d562adfd3f6
#
_entry.id   7161228e44a4518ad22f8d562adfd3f6
#
_cell.length_a   1.000
_cell.length_b   1.000
_cell.length_c   1.000
_cell.angle_alpha   90.00
_cell.angle_beta   90.00
_cell.angle_gamma   90.00
#
_symmetry.space_group_name_H-M   'P 1'
#
loop_
_entity.id
_entity.type
_entity.pdbx_description
1 polymer ?
#
loop_
_entity_poly.entity_id
_entity_poly.type
_entity_poly.pdbx_seq_one_letter_code
_entity_poly.pdbx_strand_id
1 'polypeptide(L)'
;KNGYDSYFLEMIQPRGGISFEGSDYIRTGDGYEACLTINDYPESVDRFWLTYIMNITGAVTVLDFSTMNKEKVKRALNRSIAEQKSRYKSAKNFDEENEAENKFEKLINLFREIDNMGEVIKAMTARIYLSAQTKNDLDEIRSNIKHYLDSNGFLCGTNLNEQEFEWQSMFLSKTMQDTVFSFYKRQGQPLTTATIAGGNPFHFSSLNDTYGSFFGKTIGSSESQ
;
A
#
# COMPACT_ATOMS: atom_id res chain seq x y z
N LYS A 1 -4.97 -6.04 -37.92
CA LYS A 1 -3.84 -6.94 -37.62
C LYS A 1 -3.03 -6.23 -36.53
N ASN A 2 -3.19 -6.64 -35.27
CA ASN A 2 -2.40 -6.16 -34.17
C ASN A 2 -0.97 -6.69 -34.35
N GLY A 3 -0.02 -5.78 -34.57
CA GLY A 3 1.37 -6.10 -34.91
C GLY A 3 2.22 -6.54 -33.73
N TYR A 4 1.68 -7.37 -32.85
CA TYR A 4 2.49 -8.00 -31.82
C TYR A 4 3.24 -9.20 -32.40
N ASP A 5 4.55 -9.22 -32.19
CA ASP A 5 5.38 -10.34 -32.53
C ASP A 5 5.00 -11.52 -31.62
N SER A 6 4.39 -12.57 -32.23
CA SER A 6 3.96 -13.74 -31.47
C SER A 6 5.13 -14.46 -30.80
N TYR A 7 6.31 -14.43 -31.43
CA TYR A 7 7.52 -15.03 -30.88
C TYR A 7 8.00 -14.30 -29.62
N PHE A 8 7.93 -12.94 -29.63
CA PHE A 8 8.26 -12.15 -28.46
C PHE A 8 7.30 -12.42 -27.31
N LEU A 9 5.98 -12.49 -27.59
CA LEU A 9 4.98 -12.83 -26.57
C LEU A 9 5.21 -14.23 -25.99
N GLU A 10 5.56 -15.21 -26.82
CA GLU A 10 5.89 -16.56 -26.35
C GLU A 10 7.13 -16.61 -25.47
N MET A 11 8.14 -15.76 -25.75
CA MET A 11 9.36 -15.65 -24.94
C MET A 11 9.13 -15.06 -23.55
N ILE A 12 8.21 -14.10 -23.42
CA ILE A 12 7.94 -13.39 -22.15
C ILE A 12 6.83 -14.06 -21.33
N GLN A 13 6.07 -14.98 -21.90
CA GLN A 13 5.03 -15.68 -21.16
C GLN A 13 5.64 -16.70 -20.19
N PRO A 14 5.11 -16.78 -18.95
CA PRO A 14 5.50 -17.81 -18.01
C PRO A 14 5.24 -19.20 -18.59
N ARG A 15 6.24 -20.09 -18.55
CA ARG A 15 6.07 -21.48 -18.94
C ARG A 15 5.15 -22.17 -17.93
N GLY A 16 4.13 -22.89 -18.41
CA GLY A 16 3.19 -23.60 -17.54
C GLY A 16 1.92 -22.82 -17.19
N GLY A 17 1.77 -21.57 -17.69
CA GLY A 17 0.57 -20.76 -17.49
C GLY A 17 0.42 -20.19 -16.09
N ILE A 18 -0.78 -19.66 -15.80
CA ILE A 18 -1.14 -19.08 -14.50
C ILE A 18 -2.36 -19.83 -13.97
N SER A 19 -2.34 -20.22 -12.69
CA SER A 19 -3.47 -20.84 -12.00
C SER A 19 -3.79 -20.08 -10.71
N PHE A 20 -5.06 -19.76 -10.50
CA PHE A 20 -5.61 -19.07 -9.34
C PHE A 20 -6.38 -20.01 -8.39
N GLU A 21 -6.08 -21.30 -8.42
CA GLU A 21 -6.76 -22.30 -7.58
C GLU A 21 -6.35 -22.21 -6.10
N GLY A 22 -5.20 -21.60 -5.81
CA GLY A 22 -4.74 -21.39 -4.44
C GLY A 22 -5.55 -20.32 -3.71
N SER A 23 -5.91 -20.58 -2.47
CA SER A 23 -6.63 -19.59 -1.64
C SER A 23 -5.77 -18.39 -1.26
N ASP A 24 -4.47 -18.57 -1.10
CA ASP A 24 -3.50 -17.60 -0.56
C ASP A 24 -2.25 -17.45 -1.44
N TYR A 25 -2.22 -18.09 -2.59
CA TYR A 25 -1.14 -18.01 -3.57
C TYR A 25 -1.65 -18.18 -4.99
N ILE A 26 -0.81 -17.83 -5.95
CA ILE A 26 -0.98 -18.02 -7.39
C ILE A 26 0.16 -18.93 -7.84
N ARG A 27 -0.12 -19.84 -8.74
CA ARG A 27 0.90 -20.62 -9.41
C ARG A 27 1.19 -19.99 -10.77
N THR A 28 2.44 -19.58 -10.99
CA THR A 28 2.88 -18.91 -12.21
C THR A 28 4.03 -19.68 -12.82
N GLY A 29 3.77 -20.41 -13.89
CA GLY A 29 4.77 -21.31 -14.49
C GLY A 29 5.22 -22.37 -13.49
N ASP A 30 6.53 -22.40 -13.21
CA ASP A 30 7.14 -23.35 -12.25
C ASP A 30 7.25 -22.74 -10.82
N GLY A 31 6.76 -21.50 -10.63
CA GLY A 31 6.87 -20.76 -9.37
C GLY A 31 5.52 -20.50 -8.69
N TYR A 32 5.61 -19.82 -7.58
CA TYR A 32 4.49 -19.39 -6.73
C TYR A 32 4.58 -17.89 -6.46
N GLU A 33 3.44 -17.23 -6.49
CA GLU A 33 3.31 -15.81 -6.19
C GLU A 33 2.23 -15.59 -5.14
N ALA A 34 2.34 -14.49 -4.40
CA ALA A 34 1.30 -14.04 -3.48
C ALA A 34 1.28 -12.53 -3.40
N CYS A 35 0.13 -11.98 -3.03
CA CYS A 35 -0.03 -10.57 -2.73
C CYS A 35 -0.33 -10.39 -1.24
N LEU A 36 0.43 -9.50 -0.59
CA LEU A 36 0.11 -8.94 0.71
C LEU A 36 -0.49 -7.55 0.52
N THR A 37 -1.61 -7.29 1.15
CA THR A 37 -2.24 -5.97 1.17
C THR A 37 -2.03 -5.32 2.54
N ILE A 38 -1.62 -4.05 2.55
CA ILE A 38 -1.54 -3.28 3.79
C ILE A 38 -2.96 -2.88 4.20
N ASN A 39 -3.39 -3.35 5.36
CA ASN A 39 -4.73 -3.13 5.89
C ASN A 39 -4.79 -1.96 6.85
N ASP A 40 -3.70 -1.67 7.55
CA ASP A 40 -3.62 -0.55 8.48
C ASP A 40 -2.20 0.04 8.51
N TYR A 41 -2.12 1.32 8.85
CA TYR A 41 -0.90 2.12 8.89
C TYR A 41 -0.66 2.62 10.31
N PRO A 42 0.60 2.91 10.70
CA PRO A 42 0.88 3.52 12.01
C PRO A 42 0.09 4.81 12.22
N GLU A 43 -0.41 5.04 13.43
CA GLU A 43 -1.13 6.29 13.76
C GLU A 43 -0.30 7.55 13.54
N SER A 44 1.00 7.43 13.72
CA SER A 44 1.99 8.47 13.46
C SER A 44 3.05 7.93 12.53
N VAL A 45 3.26 8.61 11.41
CA VAL A 45 4.27 8.24 10.42
C VAL A 45 5.38 9.28 10.39
N ASP A 46 6.60 8.81 10.36
CA ASP A 46 7.79 9.63 10.20
C ASP A 46 7.99 10.07 8.75
N ARG A 47 8.97 10.94 8.52
CA ARG A 47 9.41 11.24 7.16
C ARG A 47 9.94 9.97 6.50
N PHE A 48 9.67 9.84 5.19
CA PHE A 48 10.11 8.70 4.37
C PHE A 48 9.48 7.34 4.76
N TRP A 49 8.35 7.34 5.46
CA TRP A 49 7.69 6.14 5.93
C TRP A 49 7.31 5.14 4.82
N LEU A 50 7.10 5.61 3.59
CA LEU A 50 6.84 4.73 2.45
C LEU A 50 8.03 3.82 2.11
N THR A 51 9.24 4.15 2.55
CA THR A 51 10.41 3.29 2.35
C THR A 51 10.29 1.94 3.03
N TYR A 52 9.57 1.86 4.15
CA TYR A 52 9.33 0.58 4.83
C TYR A 52 8.57 -0.42 3.96
N ILE A 53 7.71 0.06 3.08
CA ILE A 53 6.90 -0.80 2.19
C ILE A 53 7.43 -0.84 0.75
N MET A 54 8.14 0.19 0.30
CA MET A 54 8.65 0.28 -1.08
C MET A 54 10.04 -0.34 -1.27
N ASN A 55 10.84 -0.44 -0.21
CA ASN A 55 12.22 -0.93 -0.28
C ASN A 55 12.38 -2.38 0.19
N ILE A 56 11.35 -3.19 0.06
CA ILE A 56 11.41 -4.61 0.41
C ILE A 56 12.13 -5.36 -0.71
N THR A 57 13.31 -5.88 -0.40
CA THR A 57 14.13 -6.62 -1.37
C THR A 57 13.41 -7.87 -1.86
N GLY A 58 13.41 -8.08 -3.18
CA GLY A 58 12.76 -9.23 -3.81
C GLY A 58 11.23 -9.14 -3.91
N ALA A 59 10.65 -7.99 -3.61
CA ALA A 59 9.22 -7.75 -3.75
C ALA A 59 8.93 -6.61 -4.74
N VAL A 60 7.75 -6.64 -5.35
CA VAL A 60 7.21 -5.53 -6.14
C VAL A 60 6.11 -4.87 -5.35
N THR A 61 6.27 -3.60 -4.99
CA THR A 61 5.24 -2.85 -4.28
C THR A 61 4.52 -1.90 -5.22
N VAL A 62 3.20 -1.93 -5.19
CA VAL A 62 2.31 -1.06 -5.95
C VAL A 62 1.48 -0.21 -4.99
N LEU A 63 1.47 1.10 -5.23
CA LEU A 63 0.65 2.05 -4.50
C LEU A 63 -0.45 2.59 -5.42
N ASP A 64 -1.67 2.27 -5.11
CA ASP A 64 -2.85 2.80 -5.80
C ASP A 64 -3.43 3.98 -5.04
N PHE A 65 -3.67 5.07 -5.75
CA PHE A 65 -4.25 6.28 -5.18
C PHE A 65 -5.54 6.67 -5.89
N SER A 66 -6.53 7.06 -5.12
CA SER A 66 -7.71 7.73 -5.64
C SER A 66 -8.07 8.96 -4.80
N THR A 67 -8.56 10.02 -5.46
CA THR A 67 -9.00 11.21 -4.73
C THR A 67 -10.39 10.98 -4.15
N MET A 68 -10.53 11.17 -2.84
CA MET A 68 -11.82 11.07 -2.18
C MET A 68 -12.66 12.33 -2.40
N ASN A 69 -13.97 12.16 -2.52
CA ASN A 69 -14.88 13.29 -2.64
C ASN A 69 -14.92 14.09 -1.32
N LYS A 70 -14.59 15.37 -1.38
CA LYS A 70 -14.49 16.28 -0.22
C LYS A 70 -15.76 16.26 0.65
N GLU A 71 -16.93 16.29 0.04
CA GLU A 71 -18.19 16.31 0.78
C GLU A 71 -18.49 14.97 1.49
N LYS A 72 -18.09 13.86 0.89
CA LYS A 72 -18.20 12.54 1.55
C LYS A 72 -17.25 12.45 2.74
N VAL A 73 -16.00 12.93 2.60
CA VAL A 73 -15.02 12.97 3.67
C VAL A 73 -15.51 13.85 4.82
N LYS A 74 -15.98 15.07 4.54
CA LYS A 74 -16.52 15.96 5.56
C LYS A 74 -17.69 15.34 6.34
N ARG A 75 -18.60 14.66 5.64
CA ARG A 75 -19.73 13.97 6.29
C ARG A 75 -19.26 12.82 7.19
N ALA A 76 -18.26 12.06 6.75
CA ALA A 76 -17.68 10.99 7.55
C ALA A 76 -16.98 11.55 8.80
N LEU A 77 -16.18 12.60 8.64
CA LEU A 77 -15.51 13.28 9.77
C LEU A 77 -16.50 13.85 10.77
N ASN A 78 -17.55 14.54 10.31
CA ASN A 78 -18.58 15.07 11.19
C ASN A 78 -19.27 13.97 12.01
N ARG A 79 -19.50 12.79 11.41
CA ARG A 79 -20.05 11.63 12.12
C ARG A 79 -19.08 11.12 13.17
N SER A 80 -17.79 10.96 12.83
CA SER A 80 -16.77 10.51 13.76
C SER A 80 -16.54 11.51 14.90
N ILE A 81 -16.56 12.81 14.61
CA ILE A 81 -16.47 13.88 15.62
C ILE A 81 -17.65 13.78 16.62
N ALA A 82 -18.86 13.59 16.10
CA ALA A 82 -20.05 13.42 16.96
C ALA A 82 -19.98 12.18 17.84
N GLU A 83 -19.45 11.07 17.27
CA GLU A 83 -19.22 9.83 17.99
C GLU A 83 -18.19 10.00 19.13
N GLN A 84 -17.03 10.59 18.85
CA GLN A 84 -16.00 10.83 19.88
C GLN A 84 -16.51 11.77 20.97
N LYS A 85 -17.27 12.78 20.61
CA LYS A 85 -17.91 13.68 21.59
C LYS A 85 -18.90 12.92 22.50
N SER A 86 -19.61 11.94 21.96
CA SER A 86 -20.49 11.08 22.75
C SER A 86 -19.71 10.16 23.67
N ARG A 87 -18.61 9.56 23.17
CA ARG A 87 -17.71 8.69 23.98
C ARG A 87 -17.09 9.47 25.13
N TYR A 88 -16.56 10.68 24.88
CA TYR A 88 -16.04 11.57 25.90
C TYR A 88 -17.05 11.80 27.05
N LYS A 89 -18.30 12.10 26.70
CA LYS A 89 -19.37 12.32 27.68
C LYS A 89 -19.76 11.08 28.48
N SER A 90 -19.56 9.89 27.94
CA SER A 90 -19.94 8.60 28.53
C SER A 90 -18.75 7.84 29.12
N ALA A 91 -17.54 8.40 29.08
CA ALA A 91 -16.33 7.81 29.61
C ALA A 91 -16.50 7.52 31.13
N LYS A 92 -16.04 6.34 31.54
CA LYS A 92 -16.17 5.88 32.92
C LYS A 92 -14.89 6.02 33.72
N ASN A 93 -13.77 6.23 33.03
CA ASN A 93 -12.46 6.39 33.63
C ASN A 93 -11.64 7.44 32.86
N PHE A 94 -10.54 7.89 33.48
CA PHE A 94 -9.67 8.91 32.94
C PHE A 94 -9.01 8.50 31.60
N ASP A 95 -8.67 7.22 31.45
CA ASP A 95 -8.00 6.74 30.24
C ASP A 95 -8.95 6.79 29.03
N GLU A 96 -10.19 6.37 29.19
CA GLU A 96 -11.23 6.44 28.15
C GLU A 96 -11.55 7.90 27.77
N GLU A 97 -11.61 8.79 28.77
CA GLU A 97 -11.83 10.22 28.58
C GLU A 97 -10.71 10.85 27.76
N ASN A 98 -9.46 10.60 28.15
CA ASN A 98 -8.26 11.14 27.52
C ASN A 98 -8.08 10.60 26.08
N GLU A 99 -8.38 9.32 25.85
CA GLU A 99 -8.34 8.73 24.51
C GLU A 99 -9.40 9.37 23.59
N ALA A 100 -10.62 9.56 24.08
CA ALA A 100 -11.70 10.17 23.31
C ALA A 100 -11.42 11.65 23.01
N GLU A 101 -10.84 12.38 23.94
CA GLU A 101 -10.43 13.79 23.77
C GLU A 101 -9.33 13.94 22.72
N ASN A 102 -8.27 13.14 22.81
CA ASN A 102 -7.17 13.14 21.83
C ASN A 102 -7.66 12.81 20.40
N LYS A 103 -8.54 11.82 20.27
CA LYS A 103 -9.14 11.49 18.98
C LYS A 103 -10.05 12.60 18.46
N PHE A 104 -10.81 13.22 19.32
CA PHE A 104 -11.67 14.37 18.98
C PHE A 104 -10.85 15.54 18.44
N GLU A 105 -9.76 15.92 19.13
CA GLU A 105 -8.89 17.01 18.69
C GLU A 105 -8.22 16.72 17.34
N LYS A 106 -7.70 15.50 17.16
CA LYS A 106 -7.13 15.06 15.86
C LYS A 106 -8.15 15.20 14.72
N LEU A 107 -9.40 14.79 14.94
CA LEU A 107 -10.46 14.89 13.94
C LEU A 107 -10.86 16.33 13.63
N ILE A 108 -10.91 17.21 14.63
CA ILE A 108 -11.20 18.64 14.45
C ILE A 108 -10.08 19.31 13.63
N ASN A 109 -8.83 19.01 13.93
CA ASN A 109 -7.70 19.56 13.21
C ASN A 109 -7.71 19.11 11.74
N LEU A 110 -7.93 17.83 11.48
CA LEU A 110 -8.08 17.30 10.12
C LEU A 110 -9.26 17.96 9.37
N PHE A 111 -10.39 18.16 10.04
CA PHE A 111 -11.53 18.86 9.44
C PHE A 111 -11.17 20.30 9.04
N ARG A 112 -10.43 21.03 9.91
CA ARG A 112 -9.97 22.40 9.60
C ARG A 112 -8.99 22.43 8.43
N GLU A 113 -8.06 21.47 8.34
CA GLU A 113 -7.13 21.35 7.22
C GLU A 113 -7.86 21.16 5.90
N ILE A 114 -8.84 20.28 5.87
CA ILE A 114 -9.65 20.02 4.66
C ILE A 114 -10.51 21.23 4.28
N ASP A 115 -11.09 21.91 5.24
CA ASP A 115 -12.03 23.02 5.00
C ASP A 115 -11.31 24.32 4.65
N ASN A 116 -10.35 24.72 5.47
CA ASN A 116 -9.69 26.02 5.41
C ASN A 116 -8.43 26.03 4.55
N MET A 117 -7.65 24.94 4.56
CA MET A 117 -6.36 24.88 3.86
C MET A 117 -6.47 24.16 2.51
N GLY A 118 -7.63 23.61 2.18
CA GLY A 118 -7.85 22.90 0.92
C GLY A 118 -7.17 21.54 0.85
N GLU A 119 -6.81 20.94 2.01
CA GLU A 119 -6.19 19.61 2.06
C GLU A 119 -7.06 18.57 1.35
N VAL A 120 -6.42 17.70 0.59
CA VAL A 120 -7.08 16.66 -0.19
C VAL A 120 -6.82 15.31 0.44
N ILE A 121 -7.88 14.55 0.67
CA ILE A 121 -7.76 13.18 1.16
C ILE A 121 -7.67 12.24 -0.03
N LYS A 122 -6.64 11.40 0.00
CA LYS A 122 -6.44 10.30 -0.94
C LYS A 122 -6.77 8.98 -0.24
N ALA A 123 -7.50 8.12 -0.93
CA ALA A 123 -7.58 6.73 -0.55
C ALA A 123 -6.37 6.01 -1.15
N MET A 124 -5.55 5.40 -0.30
CA MET A 124 -4.36 4.66 -0.70
C MET A 124 -4.54 3.17 -0.42
N THR A 125 -4.19 2.35 -1.39
CA THR A 125 -4.05 0.90 -1.22
C THR A 125 -2.62 0.52 -1.58
N ALA A 126 -1.90 -0.11 -0.66
CA ALA A 126 -0.57 -0.62 -0.89
C ALA A 126 -0.61 -2.15 -0.99
N ARG A 127 -0.02 -2.69 -2.05
CA ARG A 127 0.11 -4.12 -2.33
C ARG A 127 1.55 -4.48 -2.51
N ILE A 128 1.95 -5.60 -1.94
CA ILE A 128 3.31 -6.14 -2.00
C ILE A 128 3.21 -7.52 -2.65
N TYR A 129 3.78 -7.65 -3.84
CA TYR A 129 3.78 -8.87 -4.63
C TYR A 129 5.09 -9.62 -4.40
N LEU A 130 4.97 -10.89 -4.08
CA LEU A 130 6.03 -11.79 -3.71
C LEU A 130 6.09 -12.93 -4.70
N SER A 131 7.29 -13.44 -4.98
CA SER A 131 7.48 -14.62 -5.81
C SER A 131 8.55 -15.54 -5.22
N ALA A 132 8.38 -16.85 -5.40
CA ALA A 132 9.34 -17.86 -5.01
C ALA A 132 9.23 -19.09 -5.91
N GLN A 133 10.27 -19.93 -5.92
CA GLN A 133 10.25 -21.17 -6.70
C GLN A 133 9.42 -22.26 -6.02
N THR A 134 9.40 -22.30 -4.70
CA THR A 134 8.58 -23.27 -3.95
C THR A 134 7.58 -22.55 -3.07
N LYS A 135 6.49 -23.27 -2.73
CA LYS A 135 5.47 -22.71 -1.82
C LYS A 135 6.03 -22.48 -0.42
N ASN A 136 6.93 -23.34 0.04
CA ASN A 136 7.55 -23.19 1.37
C ASN A 136 8.40 -21.91 1.42
N ASP A 137 9.20 -21.63 0.40
CA ASP A 137 9.99 -20.40 0.32
C ASP A 137 9.08 -19.17 0.26
N LEU A 138 7.96 -19.23 -0.48
CA LEU A 138 6.97 -18.16 -0.52
C LEU A 138 6.36 -17.88 0.85
N ASP A 139 6.02 -18.94 1.59
CA ASP A 139 5.44 -18.83 2.93
C ASP A 139 6.45 -18.26 3.93
N GLU A 140 7.73 -18.61 3.81
CA GLU A 140 8.81 -18.05 4.62
C GLU A 140 9.02 -16.56 4.32
N ILE A 141 9.16 -16.18 3.03
CA ILE A 141 9.31 -14.78 2.61
C ILE A 141 8.11 -13.95 3.10
N ARG A 142 6.89 -14.46 2.93
CA ARG A 142 5.67 -13.81 3.37
C ARG A 142 5.65 -13.58 4.87
N SER A 143 6.04 -14.58 5.66
CA SER A 143 6.12 -14.49 7.12
C SER A 143 7.15 -13.46 7.56
N ASN A 144 8.34 -13.46 6.96
CA ASN A 144 9.41 -12.52 7.27
C ASN A 144 9.01 -11.07 6.98
N ILE A 145 8.39 -10.83 5.81
CA ILE A 145 7.91 -9.48 5.43
C ILE A 145 6.79 -9.04 6.35
N LYS A 146 5.86 -9.93 6.67
CA LYS A 146 4.78 -9.62 7.61
C LYS A 146 5.34 -9.23 8.98
N HIS A 147 6.28 -9.98 9.52
CA HIS A 147 6.92 -9.68 10.80
C HIS A 147 7.68 -8.35 10.77
N TYR A 148 8.40 -8.08 9.67
CA TYR A 148 9.09 -6.80 9.47
C TYR A 148 8.11 -5.63 9.46
N LEU A 149 7.01 -5.73 8.75
CA LEU A 149 5.98 -4.67 8.66
C LEU A 149 5.26 -4.47 9.99
N ASP A 150 4.89 -5.55 10.67
CA ASP A 150 4.27 -5.50 12.01
C ASP A 150 5.19 -4.78 13.02
N SER A 151 6.50 -5.05 12.97
CA SER A 151 7.49 -4.38 13.83
C SER A 151 7.61 -2.87 13.57
N ASN A 152 7.22 -2.43 12.37
CA ASN A 152 7.17 -1.01 11.98
C ASN A 152 5.75 -0.42 12.07
N GLY A 153 4.81 -1.13 12.68
CA GLY A 153 3.45 -0.66 12.94
C GLY A 153 2.49 -0.76 11.75
N PHE A 154 2.87 -1.47 10.67
CA PHE A 154 1.99 -1.72 9.53
C PHE A 154 1.29 -3.07 9.72
N LEU A 155 -0.03 -3.09 9.57
CA LEU A 155 -0.78 -4.34 9.57
C LEU A 155 -1.01 -4.78 8.12
N CYS A 156 -0.47 -5.94 7.75
CA CYS A 156 -0.67 -6.50 6.42
C CYS A 156 -1.22 -7.92 6.47
N GLY A 157 -1.84 -8.33 5.38
CA GLY A 157 -2.41 -9.67 5.27
C GLY A 157 -2.64 -10.12 3.85
N THR A 158 -2.81 -11.43 3.68
CA THR A 158 -3.21 -12.04 2.42
C THR A 158 -4.73 -12.10 2.35
N ASN A 159 -5.32 -11.60 1.29
CA ASN A 159 -6.76 -11.71 1.04
C ASN A 159 -7.06 -13.09 0.47
N LEU A 160 -7.67 -13.95 1.28
CA LEU A 160 -7.96 -15.32 0.89
C LEU A 160 -9.00 -15.38 -0.23
N ASN A 161 -8.76 -16.25 -1.20
CA ASN A 161 -9.60 -16.46 -2.40
C ASN A 161 -9.76 -15.21 -3.30
N GLU A 162 -8.90 -14.20 -3.13
CA GLU A 162 -8.91 -12.98 -3.92
C GLU A 162 -7.58 -12.76 -4.68
N GLN A 163 -6.73 -13.77 -4.75
CA GLN A 163 -5.39 -13.64 -5.33
C GLN A 163 -5.42 -13.29 -6.82
N GLU A 164 -6.41 -13.77 -7.57
CA GLU A 164 -6.62 -13.37 -8.97
C GLU A 164 -6.88 -11.86 -9.07
N PHE A 165 -7.79 -11.33 -8.26
CA PHE A 165 -8.08 -9.89 -8.22
C PHE A 165 -6.85 -9.08 -7.81
N GLU A 166 -6.14 -9.50 -6.77
CA GLU A 166 -4.95 -8.81 -6.29
C GLU A 166 -3.84 -8.82 -7.35
N TRP A 167 -3.63 -9.95 -8.04
CA TRP A 167 -2.65 -10.05 -9.12
C TRP A 167 -3.00 -9.15 -10.32
N GLN A 168 -4.23 -9.19 -10.77
CA GLN A 168 -4.69 -8.34 -11.88
C GLN A 168 -4.63 -6.86 -11.52
N SER A 169 -4.81 -6.51 -10.26
CA SER A 169 -4.71 -5.13 -9.77
C SER A 169 -3.33 -4.51 -9.97
N MET A 170 -2.26 -5.31 -10.09
CA MET A 170 -0.92 -4.83 -10.44
C MET A 170 -0.89 -4.07 -11.78
N PHE A 171 -1.72 -4.48 -12.72
CA PHE A 171 -1.72 -3.98 -14.10
C PHE A 171 -2.86 -3.00 -14.39
N LEU A 172 -3.76 -2.78 -13.45
CA LEU A 172 -4.97 -1.97 -13.64
C LEU A 172 -4.93 -0.70 -12.80
N SER A 173 -5.28 0.43 -13.40
CA SER A 173 -5.51 1.65 -12.63
C SER A 173 -6.64 1.47 -11.61
N LYS A 174 -6.64 2.23 -10.52
CA LYS A 174 -7.68 2.15 -9.48
C LYS A 174 -9.11 2.25 -10.04
N THR A 175 -9.32 3.13 -11.02
CA THR A 175 -10.62 3.28 -11.69
C THR A 175 -11.02 2.02 -12.46
N MET A 176 -10.07 1.36 -13.12
CA MET A 176 -10.32 0.10 -13.83
C MET A 176 -10.58 -1.04 -12.85
N GLN A 177 -9.84 -1.12 -11.74
CA GLN A 177 -10.09 -2.09 -10.66
C GLN A 177 -11.52 -1.96 -10.15
N ASP A 178 -12.00 -0.76 -9.88
CA ASP A 178 -13.35 -0.50 -9.38
C ASP A 178 -14.46 -0.84 -10.41
N THR A 179 -14.13 -0.82 -11.69
CA THR A 179 -15.07 -1.16 -12.78
C THR A 179 -15.09 -2.66 -13.05
N VAL A 180 -13.93 -3.28 -13.24
CA VAL A 180 -13.79 -4.69 -13.60
C VAL A 180 -14.16 -5.60 -12.42
N PHE A 181 -13.74 -5.22 -11.22
CA PHE A 181 -13.94 -5.97 -9.99
C PHE A 181 -14.89 -5.25 -9.02
N SER A 182 -16.04 -4.82 -9.52
CA SER A 182 -17.02 -4.07 -8.71
C SER A 182 -17.46 -4.78 -7.43
N PHE A 183 -17.31 -6.10 -7.37
CA PHE A 183 -17.59 -6.92 -6.20
C PHE A 183 -16.56 -6.74 -5.07
N TYR A 184 -15.28 -6.55 -5.40
CA TYR A 184 -14.17 -6.42 -4.44
C TYR A 184 -13.81 -4.97 -4.11
N LYS A 185 -14.75 -4.04 -4.17
CA LYS A 185 -14.50 -2.61 -3.93
C LYS A 185 -13.77 -2.37 -2.61
N ARG A 186 -12.46 -2.18 -2.69
CA ARG A 186 -11.64 -1.74 -1.56
C ARG A 186 -11.45 -0.24 -1.66
N GLN A 187 -11.90 0.48 -0.65
CA GLN A 187 -11.80 1.95 -0.66
C GLN A 187 -10.37 2.46 -0.45
N GLY A 188 -9.47 1.62 0.07
CA GLY A 188 -8.15 2.04 0.53
C GLY A 188 -8.21 2.84 1.84
N GLN A 189 -7.05 3.10 2.44
CA GLN A 189 -6.93 3.91 3.66
C GLN A 189 -6.94 5.40 3.33
N PRO A 190 -7.75 6.21 4.02
CA PRO A 190 -7.77 7.65 3.82
C PRO A 190 -6.53 8.30 4.44
N LEU A 191 -5.72 8.94 3.62
CA LEU A 191 -4.53 9.68 4.04
C LEU A 191 -4.55 11.09 3.47
N THR A 192 -3.98 12.05 4.19
CA THR A 192 -3.78 13.41 3.68
C THR A 192 -2.73 13.42 2.59
N THR A 193 -2.82 14.33 1.63
CA THR A 193 -1.79 14.51 0.60
C THR A 193 -0.44 14.84 1.23
N ALA A 194 -0.44 15.62 2.32
CA ALA A 194 0.77 15.96 3.08
C ALA A 194 1.44 14.71 3.68
N THR A 195 0.67 13.79 4.27
CA THR A 195 1.18 12.51 4.81
C THR A 195 1.82 11.66 3.71
N ILE A 196 1.17 11.55 2.56
CA ILE A 196 1.69 10.79 1.42
C ILE A 196 2.98 11.42 0.88
N ALA A 197 2.99 12.74 0.68
CA ALA A 197 4.16 13.47 0.22
C ALA A 197 5.35 13.35 1.19
N GLY A 198 5.08 13.35 2.50
CA GLY A 198 6.11 13.12 3.52
C GLY A 198 6.70 11.72 3.48
N GLY A 199 5.99 10.76 2.91
CA GLY A 199 6.47 9.38 2.74
C GLY A 199 7.61 9.22 1.75
N ASN A 200 7.69 10.07 0.73
CA ASN A 200 8.69 10.15 -0.34
C ASN A 200 9.64 8.92 -0.44
N PRO A 201 9.26 7.86 -1.18
CA PRO A 201 10.09 6.65 -1.27
C PRO A 201 11.34 6.83 -2.14
N PHE A 202 11.47 7.97 -2.83
CA PHE A 202 12.51 8.26 -3.83
C PHE A 202 13.63 9.15 -3.28
N HIS A 203 13.94 9.09 -2.00
CA HIS A 203 14.94 9.94 -1.36
C HIS A 203 16.37 9.38 -1.44
N PHE A 204 16.63 8.43 -2.34
CA PHE A 204 17.95 7.84 -2.49
C PHE A 204 18.99 8.86 -2.93
N SER A 205 20.14 8.86 -2.26
CA SER A 205 21.30 9.66 -2.62
C SER A 205 22.24 8.93 -3.59
N SER A 206 22.11 7.61 -3.74
CA SER A 206 22.96 6.81 -4.63
C SER A 206 22.15 5.68 -5.27
N LEU A 207 22.45 5.39 -6.54
CA LEU A 207 22.06 4.19 -7.25
C LEU A 207 23.31 3.30 -7.31
N ASN A 208 23.31 2.19 -6.56
CA ASN A 208 24.40 1.24 -6.59
C ASN A 208 23.85 -0.13 -6.96
N ASP A 209 24.21 -0.59 -8.15
CA ASP A 209 23.89 -1.94 -8.63
C ASP A 209 25.19 -2.74 -8.67
N THR A 210 25.23 -3.86 -7.97
CA THR A 210 26.42 -4.76 -7.88
C THR A 210 26.89 -5.24 -9.26
N TYR A 211 26.01 -5.33 -10.23
CA TYR A 211 26.29 -5.75 -11.62
C TYR A 211 26.11 -4.63 -12.64
N GLY A 212 25.85 -3.41 -12.18
CA GLY A 212 25.66 -2.24 -13.03
C GLY A 212 26.94 -1.75 -13.69
N SER A 213 26.81 -1.07 -14.81
CA SER A 213 27.92 -0.32 -15.44
C SER A 213 28.06 1.04 -14.77
N PHE A 214 29.31 1.51 -14.63
CA PHE A 214 29.58 2.86 -14.13
C PHE A 214 28.84 3.91 -14.99
N PHE A 215 27.96 4.68 -14.37
CA PHE A 215 27.17 5.70 -15.02
C PHE A 215 27.75 7.11 -14.79
N GLY A 216 28.33 7.37 -13.61
CA GLY A 216 28.86 8.67 -13.27
C GLY A 216 29.25 8.81 -11.80
N LYS A 217 29.52 10.05 -11.40
CA LYS A 217 29.72 10.42 -10.00
C LYS A 217 28.69 11.45 -9.59
N THR A 218 28.16 11.32 -8.38
CA THR A 218 27.28 12.32 -7.80
C THR A 218 28.05 13.61 -7.53
N ILE A 219 27.56 14.75 -8.03
CA ILE A 219 28.17 16.06 -7.77
C ILE A 219 28.07 16.36 -6.27
N GLY A 220 29.22 16.53 -5.61
CA GLY A 220 29.30 16.84 -4.18
C GLY A 220 29.45 15.63 -3.26
N SER A 221 29.53 14.41 -3.79
CA SER A 221 29.91 13.21 -3.03
C SER A 221 31.13 12.53 -3.64
N SER A 222 31.83 11.73 -2.81
CA SER A 222 32.93 10.87 -3.29
C SER A 222 32.44 9.53 -3.84
N GLU A 223 31.14 9.25 -3.77
CA GLU A 223 30.56 7.99 -4.20
C GLU A 223 30.38 7.94 -5.72
N SER A 224 30.77 6.82 -6.33
CA SER A 224 30.53 6.48 -7.73
C SER A 224 29.18 5.76 -7.86
N GLN A 225 28.47 6.07 -8.89
CA GLN A 225 27.22 5.40 -9.32
C GLN A 225 27.45 4.58 -10.58
#